data_490c41223c356564ac454fbda7e6e041
#
_entry.id   490c41223c356564ac454fbda7e6e041
#
_cell.length_a   1.000
_cell.length_b   1.000
_cell.length_c   1.000
_cell.angle_alpha   90.00
_cell.angle_beta   90.00
_cell.angle_gamma   90.00
#
_symmetry.space_group_name_H-M   'P 1'
#
loop_
_entity.id
_entity.type
_entity.pdbx_description
1 polymer ?
#
loop_
_entity_poly.entity_id
_entity_poly.type
_entity_poly.pdbx_seq_one_letter_code
_entity_poly.pdbx_strand_id
1 'polypeptide(L)'
;YYASRGLGDVYKRQDYDNVQWYGLGEAETYADRKKGAKLGIYQNKIVDNIARYMVPQECGAKEEVRWAKVTDRKGRGMYFEMDGESMMFSALPYTPHEMENAMHPYELPQIHYTVVRVAKGQMGIGGDDSWGAYTHPEYLLNADGKMEFSFSFKGI
;
A
#
# COMPACT_ATOMS: atom_id res chain seq x y z
N TYR A 1 -3.20 10.67 -12.52
CA TYR A 1 -2.08 10.79 -11.57
C TYR A 1 -2.58 10.48 -10.17
N TYR A 2 -2.25 9.32 -9.67
CA TYR A 2 -2.59 8.94 -8.30
C TYR A 2 -1.54 9.55 -7.36
N ALA A 3 -1.79 10.71 -6.83
CA ALA A 3 -0.92 11.30 -5.83
C ALA A 3 -1.20 10.67 -4.46
N SER A 4 -0.39 9.71 -4.05
CA SER A 4 -0.29 9.38 -2.65
C SER A 4 0.44 10.50 -1.93
N ARG A 5 -0.19 11.16 -0.98
CA ARG A 5 0.48 12.08 -0.07
C ARG A 5 0.95 11.29 1.15
N GLY A 6 2.21 10.91 1.14
CA GLY A 6 2.85 10.21 2.25
C GLY A 6 4.35 10.28 2.11
N LEU A 7 5.04 10.21 3.21
CA LEU A 7 6.50 10.28 3.27
C LEU A 7 7.09 8.88 3.36
N GLY A 8 8.01 8.62 2.44
CA GLY A 8 9.06 7.67 2.64
C GLY A 8 8.82 6.27 2.10
N ASP A 9 9.36 6.03 0.93
CA ASP A 9 9.62 4.68 0.46
C ASP A 9 10.88 4.14 1.16
N VAL A 10 10.76 3.02 1.85
CA VAL A 10 11.89 2.32 2.46
C VAL A 10 12.21 1.10 1.62
N TYR A 11 13.40 1.09 1.02
CA TYR A 11 13.91 -0.03 0.24
C TYR A 11 14.62 -1.03 1.15
N LYS A 12 14.17 -2.28 1.14
CA LYS A 12 14.79 -3.38 1.88
C LYS A 12 15.17 -4.51 0.94
N ARG A 13 16.26 -5.24 1.28
CA ARG A 13 16.72 -6.40 0.52
C ARG A 13 15.63 -7.47 0.39
N GLN A 14 15.71 -8.29 -0.66
CA GLN A 14 14.79 -9.38 -1.00
C GLN A 14 14.52 -10.40 0.14
N ASP A 15 15.37 -10.47 1.16
CA ASP A 15 15.17 -11.36 2.31
C ASP A 15 13.97 -10.97 3.20
N TYR A 16 13.50 -9.72 3.10
CA TYR A 16 12.36 -9.21 3.86
C TYR A 16 11.08 -9.35 3.03
N ASP A 17 10.65 -10.59 2.89
CA ASP A 17 9.58 -10.99 1.98
C ASP A 17 8.22 -11.26 2.65
N ASN A 18 8.13 -11.10 3.97
CA ASN A 18 6.89 -11.28 4.72
C ASN A 18 6.35 -9.93 5.19
N VAL A 19 5.05 -9.74 5.06
CA VAL A 19 4.32 -8.62 5.62
C VAL A 19 3.20 -9.11 6.53
N GLN A 20 3.04 -8.48 7.69
CA GLN A 20 1.89 -8.67 8.58
C GLN A 20 1.36 -7.31 8.99
N TRP A 21 0.04 -7.17 9.05
CA TRP A 21 -0.59 -5.92 9.46
C TRP A 21 -1.87 -6.15 10.26
N TYR A 22 -2.20 -5.17 11.10
CA TYR A 22 -3.50 -5.05 11.74
C TYR A 22 -4.24 -3.89 11.09
N GLY A 23 -5.21 -4.22 10.26
CA GLY A 23 -5.94 -3.26 9.43
C GLY A 23 -7.09 -3.93 8.68
N LEU A 24 -7.56 -3.26 7.63
CA LEU A 24 -8.61 -3.82 6.78
C LEU A 24 -8.05 -4.85 5.81
N GLY A 25 -8.89 -5.81 5.53
CA GLY A 25 -8.94 -6.75 4.43
C GLY A 25 -7.83 -7.72 4.36
N GLU A 26 -8.01 -8.82 3.69
CA GLU A 26 -6.91 -9.62 3.15
C GLU A 26 -6.45 -9.04 1.80
N ALA A 27 -7.40 -8.73 0.92
CA ALA A 27 -7.14 -8.06 -0.35
C ALA A 27 -6.78 -6.57 -0.18
N GLU A 28 -6.40 -5.91 -1.26
CA GLU A 28 -6.19 -4.47 -1.26
C GLU A 28 -7.48 -3.71 -0.94
N THR A 29 -7.34 -2.59 -0.27
CA THR A 29 -8.43 -1.68 0.09
C THR A 29 -8.07 -0.24 -0.22
N TYR A 30 -9.07 0.53 -0.67
CA TYR A 30 -8.97 1.95 -0.98
C TYR A 30 -10.17 2.68 -0.41
N ALA A 31 -10.14 4.00 -0.35
CA ALA A 31 -11.21 4.80 0.24
C ALA A 31 -12.62 4.43 -0.28
N ASP A 32 -12.72 4.17 -1.57
CA ASP A 32 -13.95 3.75 -2.27
C ASP A 32 -14.15 2.23 -2.37
N ARG A 33 -13.18 1.44 -1.94
CA ARG A 33 -13.15 -0.02 -2.10
C ARG A 33 -12.78 -0.74 -0.80
N LYS A 34 -13.54 -0.51 0.25
CA LYS A 34 -13.28 -1.11 1.57
C LYS A 34 -14.51 -1.65 2.31
N LYS A 35 -15.72 -1.43 1.80
CA LYS A 35 -16.96 -1.81 2.50
C LYS A 35 -17.11 -3.30 2.80
N GLY A 36 -16.50 -4.17 2.00
CA GLY A 36 -16.49 -5.62 2.21
C GLY A 36 -15.35 -6.14 3.10
N ALA A 37 -14.38 -5.30 3.38
CA ALA A 37 -13.19 -5.68 4.15
C ALA A 37 -13.48 -5.74 5.65
N LYS A 38 -12.81 -6.65 6.33
CA LYS A 38 -12.94 -6.82 7.79
C LYS A 38 -11.65 -6.37 8.46
N LEU A 39 -11.78 -5.77 9.63
CA LEU A 39 -10.65 -5.44 10.47
C LEU A 39 -10.08 -6.75 11.08
N GLY A 40 -8.79 -6.97 10.94
CA GLY A 40 -8.13 -8.17 11.43
C GLY A 40 -6.61 -8.09 11.35
N ILE A 41 -5.96 -9.14 11.82
CA ILE A 41 -4.51 -9.33 11.64
C ILE A 41 -4.33 -10.29 10.47
N TYR A 42 -3.63 -9.81 9.44
CA TYR A 42 -3.37 -10.53 8.20
C TYR A 42 -1.88 -10.69 7.97
N GLN A 43 -1.53 -11.67 7.16
CA GLN A 43 -0.13 -11.94 6.80
C GLN A 43 -0.06 -12.47 5.38
N ASN A 44 0.87 -11.91 4.58
CA ASN A 44 1.14 -12.32 3.21
C ASN A 44 2.64 -12.39 2.94
N LYS A 45 3.00 -13.01 1.83
CA LYS A 45 4.26 -12.70 1.16
C LYS A 45 4.12 -11.39 0.40
N ILE A 46 5.21 -10.65 0.28
CA ILE A 46 5.21 -9.36 -0.44
C ILE A 46 4.72 -9.52 -1.88
N VAL A 47 5.11 -10.60 -2.55
CA VAL A 47 4.68 -10.90 -3.92
C VAL A 47 3.17 -11.16 -4.05
N ASP A 48 2.51 -11.59 -2.99
CA ASP A 48 1.08 -11.87 -2.97
C ASP A 48 0.24 -10.59 -2.78
N ASN A 49 0.88 -9.46 -2.46
CA ASN A 49 0.21 -8.15 -2.39
C ASN A 49 0.04 -7.49 -3.76
N ILE A 50 0.65 -8.03 -4.80
CA ILE A 50 0.50 -7.50 -6.16
C ILE A 50 -0.89 -7.89 -6.66
N ALA A 51 -1.73 -6.89 -6.94
CA ALA A 51 -2.98 -7.12 -7.64
C ALA A 51 -2.68 -7.46 -9.11
N ARG A 52 -3.29 -8.52 -9.61
CA ARG A 52 -3.06 -9.02 -10.98
C ARG A 52 -3.86 -8.23 -12.00
N TYR A 53 -3.57 -6.94 -12.12
CA TYR A 53 -4.10 -6.13 -13.21
C TYR A 53 -3.43 -6.50 -14.54
N MET A 54 -4.15 -6.33 -15.63
CA MET A 54 -3.62 -6.63 -16.98
C MET A 54 -2.41 -5.77 -17.34
N VAL A 55 -2.48 -4.49 -16.95
CA VAL A 55 -1.35 -3.55 -17.04
C VAL A 55 -0.85 -3.32 -15.62
N PRO A 56 0.44 -3.52 -15.35
CA PRO A 56 1.00 -3.24 -14.03
C PRO A 56 0.73 -1.80 -13.60
N GLN A 57 0.34 -1.62 -12.36
CA GLN A 57 0.10 -0.31 -11.79
C GLN A 57 0.25 -0.37 -10.27
N GLU A 58 0.31 0.77 -9.62
CA GLU A 58 0.31 0.83 -8.16
C GLU A 58 -0.93 0.13 -7.61
N CYS A 59 -0.70 -0.73 -6.60
CA CYS A 59 -1.73 -1.61 -6.04
C CYS A 59 -1.38 -2.01 -4.60
N GLY A 60 -2.16 -2.93 -4.04
CA GLY A 60 -1.84 -3.59 -2.76
C GLY A 60 -1.97 -2.72 -1.52
N ALA A 61 -2.62 -1.54 -1.61
CA ALA A 61 -2.86 -0.68 -0.47
C ALA A 61 -3.73 -1.38 0.58
N LYS A 62 -3.46 -1.11 1.85
CA LYS A 62 -4.24 -1.56 3.02
C LYS A 62 -4.67 -0.32 3.79
N GLU A 63 -5.97 -0.14 3.92
CA GLU A 63 -6.57 0.96 4.66
C GLU A 63 -6.76 0.61 6.13
N GLU A 64 -6.87 1.64 6.95
CA GLU A 64 -7.11 1.53 8.39
C GLU A 64 -6.09 0.65 9.13
N VAL A 65 -4.84 0.71 8.70
CA VAL A 65 -3.74 -0.03 9.35
C VAL A 65 -3.29 0.69 10.62
N ARG A 66 -3.28 -0.02 11.74
CA ARG A 66 -2.81 0.48 13.04
C ARG A 66 -1.33 0.20 13.21
N TRP A 67 -0.92 -0.99 12.80
CA TRP A 67 0.48 -1.35 12.75
C TRP A 67 0.75 -2.33 11.61
N ALA A 68 1.97 -2.31 11.13
CA ALA A 68 2.47 -3.27 10.14
C ALA A 68 3.92 -3.65 10.44
N LYS A 69 4.33 -4.82 9.99
CA LYS A 69 5.73 -5.23 10.02
C LYS A 69 6.11 -5.94 8.73
N VAL A 70 7.34 -5.68 8.31
CA VAL A 70 7.98 -6.35 7.17
C VAL A 70 9.19 -7.08 7.70
N THR A 71 9.23 -8.40 7.51
CA THR A 71 10.22 -9.26 8.17
C THR A 71 10.87 -10.26 7.22
N ASP A 72 12.06 -10.71 7.60
CA ASP A 72 12.71 -11.89 7.03
C ASP A 72 12.11 -13.19 7.61
N ARG A 73 12.65 -14.33 7.15
CA ARG A 73 12.21 -15.67 7.63
C ARG A 73 12.54 -15.92 9.10
N LYS A 74 13.39 -15.12 9.71
CA LYS A 74 13.76 -15.22 11.14
C LYS A 74 12.97 -14.24 12.01
N GLY A 75 12.02 -13.51 11.41
CA GLY A 75 11.21 -12.51 12.09
C GLY A 75 11.91 -11.16 12.33
N ARG A 76 13.12 -10.96 11.80
CA ARG A 76 13.83 -9.68 11.90
C ARG A 76 13.35 -8.74 10.80
N GLY A 77 13.18 -7.47 11.11
CA GLY A 77 12.69 -6.52 10.12
C GLY A 77 12.39 -5.15 10.67
N MET A 78 11.32 -4.57 10.15
CA MET A 78 10.83 -3.25 10.55
C MET A 78 9.39 -3.36 11.00
N TYR A 79 9.08 -2.69 12.09
CA TYR A 79 7.74 -2.48 12.62
C TYR A 79 7.34 -1.03 12.45
N PHE A 80 6.14 -0.79 12.00
CA PHE A 80 5.53 0.53 11.76
C PHE A 80 4.24 0.63 12.56
N GLU A 81 4.00 1.76 13.19
CA GLU A 81 2.83 1.99 14.02
C GLU A 81 2.39 3.45 13.93
N MET A 82 1.09 3.66 13.85
CA MET A 82 0.50 4.99 13.92
C MET A 82 0.29 5.43 15.35
N ASP A 83 0.54 6.72 15.59
CA ASP A 83 0.29 7.34 16.86
C ASP A 83 -1.17 7.85 16.93
N GLY A 84 -2.04 6.98 17.44
CA GLY A 84 -3.45 7.29 17.75
C GLY A 84 -4.45 7.18 16.59
N GLU A 85 -4.01 7.12 15.35
CA GLU A 85 -4.87 7.00 14.15
C GLU A 85 -4.54 5.73 13.36
N SER A 86 -5.11 5.62 12.18
CA SER A 86 -4.76 4.60 11.20
C SER A 86 -4.02 5.21 10.00
N MET A 87 -3.24 4.39 9.34
CA MET A 87 -2.50 4.74 8.12
C MET A 87 -2.98 3.92 6.94
N MET A 88 -2.74 4.41 5.75
CA MET A 88 -2.64 3.57 4.57
C MET A 88 -1.23 2.98 4.52
N PHE A 89 -1.15 1.69 4.28
CA PHE A 89 0.10 0.95 4.24
C PHE A 89 0.16 0.08 2.99
N SER A 90 1.29 0.04 2.32
CA SER A 90 1.56 -0.96 1.29
C SER A 90 2.99 -1.48 1.39
N ALA A 91 3.19 -2.72 0.96
CA ALA A 91 4.49 -3.34 0.85
C ALA A 91 4.50 -4.17 -0.44
N LEU A 92 5.30 -3.76 -1.41
CA LEU A 92 5.34 -4.30 -2.77
C LEU A 92 6.78 -4.57 -3.20
N PRO A 93 7.01 -5.49 -4.15
CA PRO A 93 8.35 -5.80 -4.65
C PRO A 93 8.83 -4.84 -5.75
N TYR A 94 8.04 -3.84 -6.11
CA TYR A 94 8.31 -2.88 -7.18
C TYR A 94 8.02 -1.45 -6.73
N THR A 95 8.74 -0.52 -7.30
CA THR A 95 8.41 0.90 -7.20
C THR A 95 7.19 1.23 -8.08
N PRO A 96 6.46 2.33 -7.78
CA PRO A 96 5.42 2.83 -8.67
C PRO A 96 5.92 3.06 -10.10
N HIS A 97 7.13 3.61 -10.26
CA HIS A 97 7.74 3.85 -11.56
C HIS A 97 8.02 2.57 -12.36
N GLU A 98 8.50 1.52 -11.71
CA GLU A 98 8.71 0.24 -12.38
C GLU A 98 7.40 -0.35 -12.86
N MET A 99 6.34 -0.25 -12.07
CA MET A 99 5.01 -0.71 -12.46
C MET A 99 4.41 0.16 -13.57
N GLU A 100 4.53 1.47 -13.49
CA GLU A 100 3.97 2.42 -14.45
C GLU A 100 4.64 2.35 -15.84
N ASN A 101 5.93 1.99 -15.88
CA ASN A 101 6.69 1.83 -17.13
C ASN A 101 6.46 0.46 -17.82
N ALA A 102 5.84 -0.50 -17.16
CA ALA A 102 5.55 -1.81 -17.73
C ALA A 102 4.15 -1.86 -18.34
N MET A 103 4.05 -2.30 -19.57
CA MET A 103 2.76 -2.56 -20.24
C MET A 103 2.23 -3.96 -19.95
N HIS A 104 3.12 -4.86 -19.54
CA HIS A 104 2.79 -6.26 -19.24
C HIS A 104 3.57 -6.76 -18.02
N PRO A 105 3.02 -7.68 -17.23
CA PRO A 105 3.70 -8.20 -16.02
C PRO A 105 5.09 -8.81 -16.29
N TYR A 106 5.35 -9.36 -17.46
CA TYR A 106 6.65 -9.94 -17.80
C TYR A 106 7.74 -8.89 -18.10
N GLU A 107 7.37 -7.62 -18.22
CA GLU A 107 8.31 -6.50 -18.40
C GLU A 107 8.81 -5.95 -17.07
N LEU A 108 8.19 -6.36 -15.96
CA LEU A 108 8.63 -5.97 -14.63
C LEU A 108 10.04 -6.51 -14.35
N PRO A 109 10.90 -5.72 -13.69
CA PRO A 109 12.26 -6.14 -13.40
C PRO A 109 12.30 -7.34 -12.43
N GLN A 110 13.45 -7.98 -12.33
CA GLN A 110 13.67 -8.98 -11.31
C GLN A 110 13.54 -8.35 -9.92
N ILE A 111 12.84 -9.03 -9.01
CA ILE A 111 12.61 -8.56 -7.64
C ILE A 111 13.94 -8.49 -6.88
N HIS A 112 14.28 -7.31 -6.37
CA HIS A 112 15.52 -7.07 -5.62
C HIS A 112 15.29 -6.53 -4.21
N TYR A 113 14.09 -5.98 -3.94
CA TYR A 113 13.78 -5.27 -2.70
C TYR A 113 12.30 -5.30 -2.40
N THR A 114 11.96 -4.82 -1.23
CA THR A 114 10.59 -4.52 -0.82
C THR A 114 10.45 -3.02 -0.65
N VAL A 115 9.49 -2.43 -1.34
CA VAL A 115 9.09 -1.04 -1.23
C VAL A 115 7.98 -0.94 -0.20
N VAL A 116 8.22 -0.22 0.88
CA VAL A 116 7.23 0.02 1.93
C VAL A 116 6.76 1.46 1.82
N ARG A 117 5.45 1.65 1.77
CA ARG A 117 4.81 2.96 1.78
C ARG A 117 3.91 3.11 2.99
N VAL A 118 4.09 4.22 3.71
CA VAL A 118 3.24 4.67 4.81
C VAL A 118 2.66 6.01 4.41
N ALA A 119 1.34 6.14 4.39
CA ALA A 119 0.66 7.37 4.01
C ALA A 119 -0.51 7.68 4.93
N LYS A 120 -0.89 8.95 5.01
CA LYS A 120 -2.10 9.40 5.73
C LYS A 120 -3.36 8.83 5.07
N GLY A 121 -3.36 8.73 3.77
CA GLY A 121 -4.46 8.21 2.97
C GLY A 121 -4.17 8.30 1.48
N GLN A 122 -5.03 7.69 0.71
CA GLN A 122 -5.03 7.71 -0.75
C GLN A 122 -6.44 7.98 -1.24
N MET A 123 -6.57 8.67 -2.36
CA MET A 123 -7.88 8.84 -2.99
C MET A 123 -8.44 7.51 -3.46
N GLY A 124 -9.75 7.46 -3.68
CA GLY A 124 -10.40 6.33 -4.34
C GLY A 124 -9.88 6.11 -5.75
N ILE A 125 -9.98 4.89 -6.23
CA ILE A 125 -9.40 4.45 -7.51
C ILE A 125 -10.43 4.18 -8.59
N GLY A 126 -11.73 4.13 -8.26
CA GLY A 126 -12.81 3.76 -9.16
C GLY A 126 -13.75 4.91 -9.48
N GLY A 127 -14.33 4.87 -10.69
CA GLY A 127 -15.50 5.63 -11.08
C GLY A 127 -16.68 4.70 -11.34
N ASP A 128 -17.80 5.23 -11.85
CA ASP A 128 -19.03 4.46 -12.11
C ASP A 128 -18.91 3.53 -13.32
N ASP A 129 -17.90 3.74 -14.16
CA ASP A 129 -17.66 2.93 -15.34
C ASP A 129 -16.16 2.74 -15.62
N SER A 130 -15.84 1.93 -16.63
CA SER A 130 -14.48 1.67 -17.10
C SER A 130 -14.04 2.57 -18.27
N TRP A 131 -14.82 3.56 -18.62
CA TRP A 131 -14.61 4.44 -19.77
C TRP A 131 -14.00 5.78 -19.43
N GLY A 132 -13.62 5.98 -18.17
CA GLY A 132 -12.96 7.19 -17.70
C GLY A 132 -13.80 8.04 -16.75
N ALA A 133 -14.85 7.49 -16.15
CA ALA A 133 -15.55 8.16 -15.05
C ALA A 133 -14.58 8.45 -13.90
N TYR A 134 -14.64 9.67 -13.40
CA TYR A 134 -13.81 10.09 -12.27
C TYR A 134 -14.29 9.47 -10.96
N THR A 135 -13.36 9.32 -10.02
CA THR A 135 -13.66 8.97 -8.64
C THR A 135 -14.63 9.98 -8.03
N HIS A 136 -15.62 9.51 -7.29
CA HIS A 136 -16.61 10.35 -6.62
C HIS A 136 -15.94 11.35 -5.66
N PRO A 137 -16.47 12.58 -5.53
CA PRO A 137 -15.88 13.65 -4.74
C PRO A 137 -15.60 13.28 -3.29
N GLU A 138 -16.42 12.46 -2.67
CA GLU A 138 -16.27 12.00 -1.28
C GLU A 138 -15.05 11.09 -1.06
N TYR A 139 -14.49 10.54 -2.12
CA TYR A 139 -13.29 9.69 -2.06
C TYR A 139 -12.02 10.40 -2.54
N LEU A 140 -12.11 11.69 -2.83
CA LEU A 140 -10.95 12.50 -3.18
C LEU A 140 -10.23 12.97 -1.91
N LEU A 141 -8.92 13.19 -2.04
CA LEU A 141 -8.16 13.85 -0.99
C LEU A 141 -8.40 15.35 -1.04
N ASN A 142 -8.84 15.94 0.07
CA ASN A 142 -8.98 17.38 0.17
C ASN A 142 -7.59 18.05 0.16
N ALA A 143 -7.37 18.90 -0.83
CA ALA A 143 -6.12 19.65 -0.98
C ALA A 143 -6.14 21.04 -0.32
N ASP A 144 -7.29 21.49 0.19
CA ASP A 144 -7.50 22.84 0.71
C ASP A 144 -6.99 23.03 2.14
N GLY A 145 -6.50 21.97 2.76
CA GLY A 145 -6.04 21.98 4.15
C GLY A 145 -4.64 21.41 4.32
N LYS A 146 -4.01 21.78 5.45
CA LYS A 146 -2.76 21.15 5.88
C LYS A 146 -3.03 19.72 6.27
N MET A 147 -2.32 18.78 5.64
CA MET A 147 -2.30 17.39 6.03
C MET A 147 -1.06 17.09 6.87
N GLU A 148 -1.26 16.62 8.08
CA GLU A 148 -0.20 16.14 8.96
C GLU A 148 -0.57 14.75 9.50
N PHE A 149 0.41 13.91 9.62
CA PHE A 149 0.31 12.64 10.34
C PHE A 149 1.69 12.27 10.88
N SER A 150 1.71 11.49 11.94
CA SER A 150 2.93 10.96 12.51
C SER A 150 2.83 9.44 12.65
N PHE A 151 3.93 8.78 12.42
CA PHE A 151 4.07 7.35 12.66
C PHE A 151 5.44 7.07 13.25
N SER A 152 5.53 6.00 14.01
CA SER A 152 6.78 5.49 14.53
C SER A 152 7.22 4.25 13.76
N PHE A 153 8.53 4.03 13.70
CA PHE A 153 9.08 2.79 13.17
C PHE A 153 10.31 2.36 13.98
N LYS A 154 10.52 1.06 14.07
CA LYS A 154 11.67 0.48 14.77
C LYS A 154 12.11 -0.82 14.11
N GLY A 155 13.39 -1.17 14.31
CA GLY A 155 13.89 -2.52 14.01
C GLY A 155 13.35 -3.54 15.01
N ILE A 156 13.08 -4.73 14.53
CA ILE A 156 12.66 -5.89 15.33
C ILE A 156 13.48 -7.12 14.95
#